data_a8aea518a6b15eb9288f6becc7edaeff
#
_entry.id   a8aea518a6b15eb9288f6becc7edaeff
#
_cell.length_a   1.000
_cell.length_b   1.000
_cell.length_c   1.000
_cell.angle_alpha   90.00
_cell.angle_beta   90.00
_cell.angle_gamma   90.00
#
_symmetry.space_group_name_H-M   'P 1'
#
loop_
_entity.id
_entity.type
_entity.pdbx_description
1 polymer ?
#
loop_
_entity_poly.entity_id
_entity_poly.type
_entity_poly.pdbx_seq_one_letter_code
_entity_poly.pdbx_strand_id
1 'polypeptide(L)'
;MCVTVTLLNGLVYSRSALYHSMNYRSAVCFGRGKRVMDSAVQRAVYERMVRRYFPGRTEGRDYSAPTEAHLESTALVEVEIEEWSAKMRTGGPMGPTDAVEGAPGTCGVVEL
;
A
#
# COMPACT_ATOMS: atom_id res chain seq x y z
N MET A 1 15.44 10.14 5.34
CA MET A 1 14.43 9.05 5.54
C MET A 1 13.92 8.59 4.20
N CYS A 2 13.72 7.31 4.06
CA CYS A 2 13.15 6.69 2.85
C CYS A 2 11.87 5.95 3.26
N VAL A 3 10.78 6.20 2.55
CA VAL A 3 9.50 5.53 2.77
C VAL A 3 9.06 4.87 1.47
N THR A 4 8.77 3.59 1.53
CA THR A 4 8.25 2.83 0.39
C THR A 4 6.85 2.33 0.71
N VAL A 5 5.94 2.53 -0.22
CA VAL A 5 4.58 2.01 -0.15
C VAL A 5 4.31 1.18 -1.40
N THR A 6 3.87 -0.06 -1.21
CA THR A 6 3.53 -0.95 -2.32
C THR A 6 2.14 -1.53 -2.12
N LEU A 7 1.33 -1.46 -3.15
CA LEU A 7 0.03 -2.12 -3.23
C LEU A 7 0.12 -3.25 -4.25
N LEU A 8 -0.12 -4.46 -3.80
CA LEU A 8 -0.20 -5.64 -4.67
C LEU A 8 -1.63 -5.74 -5.20
N ASN A 9 -1.79 -5.68 -6.52
CA ASN A 9 -3.10 -5.64 -7.18
C ASN A 9 -3.50 -6.97 -7.82
N GLY A 10 -2.54 -7.79 -8.20
CA GLY A 10 -2.84 -9.08 -8.83
C GLY A 10 -1.63 -9.97 -8.97
N LEU A 11 -1.87 -11.25 -9.18
CA LEU A 11 -0.86 -12.24 -9.51
C LEU A 11 -1.00 -12.60 -10.97
N VAL A 12 0.11 -12.61 -11.69
CA VAL A 12 0.16 -12.90 -13.12
C VAL A 12 0.74 -14.29 -13.33
N TYR A 13 -0.11 -15.20 -13.75
CA TYR A 13 0.25 -16.58 -14.05
C TYR A 13 0.63 -16.69 -15.52
N SER A 14 1.72 -17.38 -15.81
CA SER A 14 2.20 -17.62 -17.15
C SER A 14 2.35 -19.13 -17.41
N ARG A 15 2.33 -19.51 -18.68
CA ARG A 15 2.71 -20.87 -19.09
C ARG A 15 4.22 -21.10 -19.03
N SER A 16 5.00 -20.06 -18.78
CA SER A 16 6.45 -20.11 -18.65
C SER A 16 6.89 -19.63 -17.27
N ALA A 17 7.73 -20.40 -16.61
CA ALA A 17 8.13 -20.16 -15.23
C ALA A 17 8.67 -18.76 -14.98
N LEU A 18 9.53 -18.26 -15.85
CA LEU A 18 10.19 -16.95 -15.68
C LEU A 18 9.29 -15.75 -16.01
N TYR A 19 8.10 -16.00 -16.53
CA TYR A 19 7.15 -14.94 -16.89
C TYR A 19 6.00 -14.77 -15.89
N HIS A 20 5.98 -15.55 -14.82
CA HIS A 20 5.11 -15.27 -13.67
C HIS A 20 5.49 -13.92 -13.08
N SER A 21 4.51 -13.12 -12.72
CA SER A 21 4.73 -11.74 -12.28
C SER A 21 3.64 -11.29 -11.31
N MET A 22 3.67 -10.01 -10.99
CA MET A 22 2.67 -9.36 -10.14
C MET A 22 2.27 -8.02 -10.73
N ASN A 23 0.99 -7.68 -10.63
CA ASN A 23 0.51 -6.34 -10.88
C ASN A 23 0.56 -5.56 -9.57
N TYR A 24 1.14 -4.38 -9.59
CA TYR A 24 1.38 -3.59 -8.40
C TYR A 24 1.47 -2.10 -8.71
N ARG A 25 1.35 -1.32 -7.66
CA ARG A 25 1.68 0.11 -7.65
C ARG A 25 2.62 0.35 -6.50
N SER A 26 3.75 0.99 -6.75
CA SER A 26 4.76 1.26 -5.73
C SER A 26 5.22 2.70 -5.82
N ALA A 27 5.45 3.31 -4.68
CA ALA A 27 6.05 4.63 -4.58
C ALA A 27 7.20 4.60 -3.57
N VAL A 28 8.29 5.25 -3.90
CA VAL A 28 9.45 5.45 -3.02
C VAL A 28 9.63 6.95 -2.84
N CYS A 29 9.66 7.38 -1.59
CA CYS A 29 9.84 8.78 -1.22
C CYS A 29 11.08 8.94 -0.37
N PHE A 30 11.85 10.00 -0.65
CA PHE A 30 12.99 10.41 0.15
C PHE A 30 12.70 11.78 0.74
N GLY A 31 12.99 11.96 2.00
CA GLY A 31 12.74 13.24 2.65
C GLY A 31 13.21 13.27 4.08
N ARG A 32 12.80 14.32 4.77
CA ARG A 32 13.13 14.55 6.17
C ARG A 32 11.97 14.19 7.07
N GLY A 33 12.25 13.33 8.05
CA GLY A 33 11.29 12.96 9.07
C GLY A 33 11.25 13.98 10.20
N LYS A 34 10.06 14.35 10.62
CA LYS A 34 9.82 15.21 11.76
C LYS A 34 8.74 14.60 12.64
N ARG A 35 9.00 14.53 13.94
CA ARG A 35 8.01 14.04 14.88
C ARG A 35 6.90 15.07 15.03
N VAL A 36 5.66 14.62 14.91
CA VAL A 36 4.48 15.44 15.15
C VAL A 36 4.19 15.44 16.65
N MET A 37 4.28 16.59 17.28
CA MET A 37 4.10 16.76 18.73
C MET A 37 2.72 17.29 19.12
N ASP A 38 2.01 17.91 18.19
CA ASP A 38 0.67 18.46 18.43
C ASP A 38 -0.35 17.33 18.60
N SER A 39 -0.92 17.22 19.80
CA SER A 39 -1.87 16.15 20.12
C SER A 39 -3.17 16.21 19.31
N ALA A 40 -3.62 17.40 18.93
CA ALA A 40 -4.80 17.55 18.08
C ALA A 40 -4.55 17.01 16.68
N VAL A 41 -3.37 17.24 16.12
CA VAL A 41 -2.95 16.68 14.82
C VAL A 41 -2.80 15.16 14.91
N GLN A 42 -2.18 14.66 15.97
CA GLN A 42 -2.04 13.21 16.20
C GLN A 42 -3.41 12.53 16.23
N ARG A 43 -4.36 13.06 16.98
CA ARG A 43 -5.72 12.52 17.08
C ARG A 43 -6.43 12.51 15.73
N ALA A 44 -6.32 13.60 14.99
CA ALA A 44 -6.92 13.70 13.65
C ALA A 44 -6.35 12.69 12.66
N VAL A 45 -5.05 12.45 12.70
CA VAL A 45 -4.39 11.46 11.83
C VAL A 45 -4.84 10.05 12.16
N TYR A 46 -4.89 9.66 13.44
CA TYR A 46 -5.34 8.33 13.83
C TYR A 46 -6.80 8.08 13.46
N GLU A 47 -7.67 9.05 13.66
CA GLU A 47 -9.07 8.95 13.25
C GLU A 47 -9.20 8.75 11.74
N ARG A 48 -8.43 9.51 10.95
CA ARG A 48 -8.37 9.34 9.50
C ARG A 48 -7.88 7.95 9.08
N MET A 49 -6.89 7.40 9.76
CA MET A 49 -6.36 6.06 9.47
C MET A 49 -7.45 5.00 9.67
N VAL A 50 -8.18 5.07 10.78
CA VAL A 50 -9.28 4.13 11.02
C VAL A 50 -10.35 4.27 9.95
N ARG A 51 -10.74 5.50 9.63
CA ARG A 51 -11.75 5.76 8.59
C ARG A 51 -11.32 5.25 7.22
N ARG A 52 -10.03 5.35 6.90
CA ARG A 52 -9.49 4.90 5.60
C ARG A 52 -9.52 3.39 5.45
N TYR A 53 -9.14 2.66 6.48
CA TYR A 53 -8.95 1.21 6.40
C TYR A 53 -10.11 0.40 6.97
N PHE A 54 -10.94 1.01 7.78
CA PHE A 54 -12.07 0.37 8.44
C PHE A 54 -13.36 1.19 8.23
N PRO A 55 -13.89 1.18 6.99
CA PRO A 55 -15.04 2.03 6.67
C PRO A 55 -16.24 1.71 7.53
N GLY A 56 -17.04 2.74 7.84
CA GLY A 56 -18.23 2.63 8.67
C GLY A 56 -18.01 2.68 10.17
N ARG A 57 -16.76 2.81 10.63
CA ARG A 57 -16.45 2.96 12.05
C ARG A 57 -16.34 4.42 12.45
N THR A 58 -16.93 4.75 13.59
CA THR A 58 -16.98 6.11 14.13
C THR A 58 -16.34 6.16 15.51
N GLU A 59 -15.42 7.09 15.69
CA GLU A 59 -14.81 7.35 16.99
C GLU A 59 -15.86 7.79 18.02
N GLY A 60 -15.76 7.25 19.22
CA GLY A 60 -16.73 7.50 20.30
C GLY A 60 -17.92 6.58 20.31
N ARG A 61 -18.20 5.89 19.19
CA ARG A 61 -19.30 4.92 19.07
C ARG A 61 -18.79 3.49 18.90
N ASP A 62 -17.93 3.28 17.91
CA ASP A 62 -17.42 1.93 17.55
C ASP A 62 -16.05 1.63 18.17
N TYR A 63 -15.32 2.67 18.51
CA TYR A 63 -14.02 2.57 19.16
C TYR A 63 -13.73 3.85 19.96
N SER A 64 -12.86 3.76 20.96
CA SER A 64 -12.46 4.92 21.76
C SER A 64 -11.30 5.69 21.13
N ALA A 65 -11.29 7.01 21.33
CA ALA A 65 -10.19 7.88 20.97
C ALA A 65 -8.89 7.46 21.68
N PRO A 66 -7.70 7.75 21.12
CA PRO A 66 -6.45 7.50 21.81
C PRO A 66 -6.36 8.29 23.13
N THR A 67 -5.83 7.65 24.15
CA THR A 67 -5.54 8.29 25.43
C THR A 67 -4.24 9.11 25.34
N GLU A 68 -4.00 9.96 26.32
CA GLU A 68 -2.71 10.67 26.44
C GLU A 68 -1.53 9.71 26.49
N ALA A 69 -1.67 8.59 27.21
CA ALA A 69 -0.63 7.56 27.27
C ALA A 69 -0.36 6.94 25.91
N HIS A 70 -1.38 6.70 25.10
CA HIS A 70 -1.22 6.22 23.72
C HIS A 70 -0.43 7.20 22.86
N LEU A 71 -0.75 8.50 22.96
CA LEU A 71 -0.07 9.54 22.20
C LEU A 71 1.40 9.70 22.61
N GLU A 72 1.69 9.57 23.88
CA GLU A 72 3.05 9.64 24.42
C GLU A 72 3.91 8.43 23.99
N SER A 73 3.32 7.25 23.94
CA SER A 73 4.03 6.00 23.63
C SER A 73 4.14 5.71 22.13
N THR A 74 3.46 6.46 21.27
CA THR A 74 3.43 6.23 19.83
C THR A 74 3.97 7.44 19.08
N ALA A 75 5.05 7.25 18.34
CA ALA A 75 5.59 8.31 17.51
C ALA A 75 4.83 8.43 16.20
N LEU A 76 4.31 9.61 15.90
CA LEU A 76 3.82 9.99 14.60
C LEU A 76 4.89 10.82 13.90
N VAL A 77 5.29 10.40 12.71
CA VAL A 77 6.34 11.05 11.94
C VAL A 77 5.76 11.60 10.65
N GLU A 78 5.93 12.88 10.43
CA GLU A 78 5.67 13.54 9.15
C GLU A 78 6.94 13.52 8.32
N VAL A 79 6.82 13.15 7.06
CA VAL A 79 7.95 13.17 6.11
C VAL A 79 7.70 14.27 5.09
N GLU A 80 8.57 15.28 5.11
CA GLU A 80 8.63 16.27 4.04
C GLU A 80 9.34 15.64 2.83
N ILE A 81 8.57 15.38 1.76
CA ILE A 81 9.05 14.67 0.59
C ILE A 81 9.90 15.62 -0.26
N GLU A 82 11.17 15.28 -0.45
CA GLU A 82 12.11 16.03 -1.29
C GLU A 82 12.24 15.41 -2.68
N GLU A 83 12.24 14.08 -2.76
CA GLU A 83 12.30 13.31 -4.00
C GLU A 83 11.38 12.10 -3.92
N TRP A 84 10.84 11.70 -5.06
CA TRP A 84 10.01 10.50 -5.14
C TRP A 84 10.06 9.88 -6.53
N SER A 85 9.79 8.58 -6.58
CA SER A 85 9.53 7.87 -7.83
C SER A 85 8.40 6.87 -7.63
N ALA A 86 7.73 6.56 -8.72
CA ALA A 86 6.65 5.58 -8.69
C ALA A 86 6.81 4.58 -9.83
N LYS A 87 6.38 3.34 -9.59
CA LYS A 87 6.40 2.27 -10.57
C LYS A 87 5.08 1.52 -10.50
N MET A 88 4.56 1.17 -11.66
CA MET A 88 3.32 0.44 -11.79
C MET A 88 3.45 -0.64 -12.86
N ARG A 89 2.89 -1.81 -12.59
CA ARG A 89 2.68 -2.85 -13.58
C ARG A 89 1.20 -3.21 -13.60
N THR A 90 0.63 -3.25 -14.81
CA THR A 90 -0.74 -3.68 -15.07
C THR A 90 -0.75 -4.62 -16.27
N GLY A 91 -1.85 -5.34 -16.45
CA GLY A 91 -2.06 -6.18 -17.62
C GLY A 91 -1.82 -7.66 -17.38
N GLY A 92 -1.92 -8.40 -18.45
CA GLY A 92 -1.86 -9.86 -18.43
C GLY A 92 -0.47 -10.43 -18.58
N PRO A 93 -0.38 -11.78 -18.73
CA PRO A 93 0.88 -12.48 -18.92
C PRO A 93 1.49 -12.17 -20.29
N MET A 94 2.83 -12.13 -20.34
CA MET A 94 3.60 -11.78 -21.54
C MET A 94 4.59 -12.87 -21.94
N GLY A 95 4.37 -14.10 -21.48
CA GLY A 95 5.20 -15.24 -21.84
C GLY A 95 5.09 -15.61 -23.31
N PRO A 96 6.07 -16.37 -23.86
CA PRO A 96 6.18 -16.63 -25.29
C PRO A 96 4.99 -17.41 -25.86
N THR A 97 4.27 -18.19 -25.04
CA THR A 97 3.10 -18.96 -25.50
C THR A 97 1.79 -18.55 -24.83
N ASP A 98 1.81 -17.50 -24.01
CA ASP A 98 0.62 -17.09 -23.24
C ASP A 98 -0.55 -16.63 -24.12
N ALA A 99 -0.25 -16.08 -25.29
CA ALA A 99 -1.26 -15.68 -26.27
C ALA A 99 -1.56 -16.75 -27.32
N VAL A 100 -0.90 -17.91 -27.25
CA VAL A 100 -1.07 -18.99 -28.22
C VAL A 100 -2.24 -19.87 -27.82
N GLU A 101 -3.27 -19.92 -28.63
CA GLU A 101 -4.43 -20.78 -28.41
C GLU A 101 -4.03 -22.27 -28.46
N GLY A 102 -4.49 -23.01 -27.45
CA GLY A 102 -4.22 -24.44 -27.35
C GLY A 102 -2.83 -24.83 -26.85
N ALA A 103 -1.97 -23.86 -26.52
CA ALA A 103 -0.68 -24.14 -25.89
C ALA A 103 -0.85 -24.82 -24.52
N PRO A 104 0.08 -25.75 -24.14
CA PRO A 104 0.00 -26.43 -22.84
C PRO A 104 0.10 -25.45 -21.65
N GLY A 105 -0.63 -25.78 -20.59
CA GLY A 105 -0.62 -24.98 -19.36
C GLY A 105 -1.73 -23.95 -19.29
N THR A 106 -1.70 -23.16 -18.26
CA THR A 106 -2.69 -22.10 -17.99
C THR A 106 -2.01 -20.78 -17.70
N CYS A 107 -2.69 -19.68 -18.00
CA CYS A 107 -2.21 -18.35 -17.73
C CYS A 107 -3.38 -17.40 -17.48
N GLY A 108 -3.11 -16.27 -16.90
CA GLY A 108 -4.10 -15.24 -16.60
C GLY A 108 -3.72 -14.39 -15.40
N VAL A 109 -4.65 -13.59 -14.95
CA VAL A 109 -4.47 -12.69 -13.79
C VAL A 109 -5.48 -13.05 -12.73
N VAL A 110 -5.00 -13.17 -11.49
CA VAL A 110 -5.85 -13.26 -10.31
C VAL A 110 -5.80 -11.91 -9.59
N GLU A 111 -6.91 -11.22 -9.55
CA GLU A 111 -7.05 -9.94 -8.83
C GLU A 111 -7.05 -10.17 -7.31
N LEU A 112 -6.39 -9.27 -6.60
CA LEU A 112 -6.29 -9.31 -5.14
C LEU A 112 -7.13 -8.23 -4.47
#